data_000fa2c75ea42f8428ba6eca2eca858c
#
_entry.id   000fa2c75ea42f8428ba6eca2eca858c
#
_cell.length_a   1.000
_cell.length_b   1.000
_cell.length_c   1.000
_cell.angle_alpha   90.00
_cell.angle_beta   90.00
_cell.angle_gamma   90.00
#
_symmetry.space_group_name_H-M   'P 1'
#
loop_
_entity.id
_entity.type
_entity.pdbx_description
1 polymer ?
#
loop_
_entity_poly.entity_id
_entity_poly.type
_entity_poly.pdbx_seq_one_letter_code
_entity_poly.pdbx_strand_id
1 'polypeptide(L)'
;MKVLEINSVCGIRSTGRICTDIADILHSEGDVCRIGFGRGNVPEAYRQIAAPIGGRLGTLIHALGSRLFDNTGLYSTFATRRFLRWVDKFQPDVVHLHNIHGYYLNVGLLFRYLKKKNLPVVWTLHDCWAFTGHCSHFAALGCEKWEEMCFQCPQRGEYPASLLFDNSCRNYRHKKNLFNGLKKMQIVTPSDWLGNCVKRSYLRQYPVTTIQNGIDLLTFCPQESDVAQKYGLQGKRIVLGVASAWGKQKGLSEFYRLAQLLKEEYQVVLVGLTPKQVEQLPGNIVGIQRTDSVQELAQLYTAAYVHVSMSREETMGLTVIEANACGTPVIVFNSTALPEIVTEQTGVVLEECTAEAVASVLQKTDFSKTRYADNCIAHARNFEKTKMYSKYIALYRSMVL
;
A
#
# COMPACT_ATOMS: atom_id res chain seq x y z
N MET A 1 7.58 -5.95 -26.23
CA MET A 1 7.07 -4.65 -25.69
C MET A 1 8.09 -4.07 -24.72
N LYS A 2 8.21 -2.73 -24.66
CA LYS A 2 9.05 -2.02 -23.68
C LYS A 2 8.16 -1.29 -22.67
N VAL A 3 8.23 -1.65 -21.41
CA VAL A 3 7.45 -1.03 -20.34
C VAL A 3 8.38 -0.20 -19.43
N LEU A 4 7.98 1.02 -19.12
CA LEU A 4 8.63 1.86 -18.14
C LEU A 4 7.72 2.03 -16.92
N GLU A 5 8.11 1.45 -15.81
CA GLU A 5 7.46 1.73 -14.52
C GLU A 5 8.12 2.91 -13.82
N ILE A 6 7.32 3.73 -13.14
CA ILE A 6 7.81 4.87 -12.36
C ILE A 6 7.22 4.79 -10.95
N ASN A 7 8.09 4.59 -9.95
CA ASN A 7 7.69 4.48 -8.56
C ASN A 7 8.67 5.20 -7.63
N SER A 8 8.26 5.46 -6.41
CA SER A 8 9.12 6.07 -5.39
C SER A 8 10.27 5.16 -4.95
N VAL A 9 10.12 3.84 -5.00
CA VAL A 9 11.10 2.81 -4.61
C VAL A 9 11.10 1.66 -5.61
N CYS A 10 12.17 0.84 -5.64
CA CYS A 10 12.30 -0.33 -6.51
C CYS A 10 12.67 -1.56 -5.67
N GLY A 11 11.88 -2.63 -5.73
CA GLY A 11 12.11 -3.93 -5.08
C GLY A 11 12.00 -3.93 -3.55
N ILE A 12 11.67 -2.80 -2.92
CA ILE A 12 11.50 -2.68 -1.46
C ILE A 12 10.14 -2.09 -1.14
N ARG A 13 9.62 -2.39 0.05
CA ARG A 13 8.26 -2.06 0.49
C ARG A 13 7.21 -2.65 -0.46
N SER A 14 5.92 -2.47 -0.17
CA SER A 14 4.83 -3.07 -0.96
C SER A 14 4.86 -2.62 -2.44
N THR A 15 4.81 -1.32 -2.70
CA THR A 15 4.73 -0.79 -4.08
C THR A 15 5.98 -1.06 -4.91
N GLY A 16 7.16 -1.09 -4.28
CA GLY A 16 8.40 -1.43 -4.99
C GLY A 16 8.50 -2.91 -5.36
N ARG A 17 7.92 -3.80 -4.55
CA ARG A 17 7.82 -5.24 -4.87
C ARG A 17 6.82 -5.47 -6.01
N ILE A 18 5.68 -4.77 -6.01
CA ILE A 18 4.72 -4.83 -7.12
C ILE A 18 5.42 -4.53 -8.45
N CYS A 19 6.23 -3.45 -8.51
CA CYS A 19 6.99 -3.14 -9.72
C CYS A 19 7.94 -4.26 -10.14
N THR A 20 8.67 -4.85 -9.20
CA THR A 20 9.60 -5.94 -9.53
C THR A 20 8.88 -7.23 -9.92
N ASP A 21 7.78 -7.57 -9.27
CA ASP A 21 6.97 -8.75 -9.62
C ASP A 21 6.37 -8.61 -11.04
N ILE A 22 5.88 -7.41 -11.42
CA ILE A 22 5.42 -7.13 -12.78
C ILE A 22 6.60 -7.23 -13.79
N ALA A 23 7.77 -6.68 -13.44
CA ALA A 23 8.95 -6.74 -14.28
C ALA A 23 9.42 -8.19 -14.52
N ASP A 24 9.36 -9.04 -13.50
CA ASP A 24 9.72 -10.46 -13.60
C ASP A 24 8.80 -11.22 -14.58
N ILE A 25 7.48 -10.95 -14.53
CA ILE A 25 6.53 -11.53 -15.47
C ILE A 25 6.82 -11.04 -16.90
N LEU A 26 7.03 -9.73 -17.10
CA LEU A 26 7.36 -9.17 -18.41
C LEU A 26 8.62 -9.81 -18.98
N HIS A 27 9.67 -9.97 -18.17
CA HIS A 27 10.90 -10.61 -18.61
C HIS A 27 10.72 -12.08 -18.94
N SER A 28 9.91 -12.82 -18.19
CA SER A 28 9.61 -14.24 -18.47
C SER A 28 8.86 -14.43 -19.80
N GLU A 29 8.12 -13.40 -20.24
CA GLU A 29 7.41 -13.37 -21.53
C GLU A 29 8.25 -12.76 -22.69
N GLY A 30 9.53 -12.44 -22.43
CA GLY A 30 10.45 -11.86 -23.44
C GLY A 30 10.29 -10.35 -23.66
N ASP A 31 9.53 -9.68 -22.81
CA ASP A 31 9.34 -8.23 -22.84
C ASP A 31 10.47 -7.51 -22.05
N VAL A 32 10.63 -6.22 -22.27
CA VAL A 32 11.66 -5.42 -21.60
C VAL A 32 11.01 -4.46 -20.61
N CYS A 33 11.36 -4.57 -19.34
CA CYS A 33 10.93 -3.64 -18.31
C CYS A 33 12.11 -2.81 -17.76
N ARG A 34 11.86 -1.54 -17.44
CA ARG A 34 12.76 -0.67 -16.68
C ARG A 34 11.94 0.05 -15.61
N ILE A 35 12.57 0.25 -14.42
CA ILE A 35 11.92 0.87 -13.28
C ILE A 35 12.62 2.19 -12.94
N GLY A 36 11.97 3.32 -13.23
CA GLY A 36 12.38 4.65 -12.77
C GLY A 36 12.05 4.80 -11.28
N PHE A 37 13.06 5.02 -10.42
CA PHE A 37 12.82 5.11 -8.98
C PHE A 37 13.48 6.33 -8.33
N GLY A 38 12.92 6.75 -7.19
CA GLY A 38 13.37 7.97 -6.52
C GLY A 38 14.30 7.78 -5.34
N ARG A 39 14.13 6.72 -4.55
CA ARG A 39 14.84 6.57 -3.26
C ARG A 39 14.91 5.11 -2.81
N GLY A 40 15.75 4.88 -1.78
CA GLY A 40 15.98 3.57 -1.20
C GLY A 40 17.07 2.78 -1.94
N ASN A 41 17.49 1.68 -1.34
CA ASN A 41 18.46 0.78 -1.93
C ASN A 41 17.71 -0.25 -2.79
N VAL A 42 18.19 -0.46 -4.00
CA VAL A 42 17.64 -1.47 -4.91
C VAL A 42 18.28 -2.81 -4.59
N PRO A 43 17.49 -3.89 -4.43
CA PRO A 43 18.04 -5.25 -4.31
C PRO A 43 18.93 -5.58 -5.51
N GLU A 44 19.96 -6.39 -5.29
CA GLU A 44 20.98 -6.68 -6.31
C GLU A 44 20.40 -7.25 -7.61
N ALA A 45 19.44 -8.15 -7.47
CA ALA A 45 18.73 -8.77 -8.60
C ALA A 45 18.10 -7.77 -9.59
N TYR A 46 17.73 -6.58 -9.11
CA TYR A 46 17.01 -5.59 -9.92
C TYR A 46 17.84 -4.36 -10.31
N ARG A 47 19.15 -4.31 -9.96
CA ARG A 47 20.00 -3.15 -10.27
C ARG A 47 20.10 -2.85 -11.76
N GLN A 48 20.09 -3.87 -12.60
CA GLN A 48 20.24 -3.73 -14.06
C GLN A 48 19.00 -3.10 -14.73
N ILE A 49 17.82 -3.26 -14.12
CA ILE A 49 16.57 -2.70 -14.65
C ILE A 49 16.17 -1.38 -13.97
N ALA A 50 16.85 -1.00 -12.90
CA ALA A 50 16.55 0.18 -12.11
C ALA A 50 17.22 1.43 -12.67
N ALA A 51 16.45 2.51 -12.87
CA ALA A 51 16.91 3.81 -13.36
C ALA A 51 16.65 4.90 -12.29
N PRO A 52 17.69 5.45 -11.62
CA PRO A 52 17.49 6.43 -10.56
C PRO A 52 17.04 7.80 -11.09
N ILE A 53 16.01 8.37 -10.44
CA ILE A 53 15.51 9.72 -10.70
C ILE A 53 16.03 10.66 -9.60
N GLY A 54 17.19 11.25 -9.83
CA GLY A 54 17.82 12.13 -8.85
C GLY A 54 18.72 11.41 -7.84
N GLY A 55 18.97 12.07 -6.71
CA GLY A 55 19.84 11.58 -5.65
C GLY A 55 19.39 12.08 -4.27
N ARG A 56 20.06 11.61 -3.21
CA ARG A 56 19.71 11.89 -1.80
C ARG A 56 19.54 13.38 -1.49
N LEU A 57 20.47 14.23 -1.94
CA LEU A 57 20.41 15.68 -1.70
C LEU A 57 19.18 16.30 -2.38
N GLY A 58 18.91 15.95 -3.64
CA GLY A 58 17.72 16.43 -4.36
C GLY A 58 16.42 16.01 -3.68
N THR A 59 16.34 14.80 -3.17
CA THR A 59 15.19 14.31 -2.41
C THR A 59 15.01 15.07 -1.09
N LEU A 60 16.09 15.38 -0.38
CA LEU A 60 16.04 16.18 0.86
C LEU A 60 15.55 17.61 0.60
N ILE A 61 16.09 18.28 -0.42
CA ILE A 61 15.65 19.63 -0.83
C ILE A 61 14.17 19.62 -1.23
N HIS A 62 13.75 18.61 -2.00
CA HIS A 62 12.35 18.45 -2.39
C HIS A 62 11.44 18.25 -1.17
N ALA A 63 11.85 17.41 -0.23
CA ALA A 63 11.08 17.14 0.99
C ALA A 63 10.97 18.39 1.87
N LEU A 64 12.08 19.15 2.02
CA LEU A 64 12.09 20.41 2.78
C LEU A 64 11.17 21.45 2.14
N GLY A 65 11.31 21.68 0.82
CA GLY A 65 10.44 22.60 0.09
C GLY A 65 8.95 22.20 0.17
N SER A 66 8.65 20.91 0.05
CA SER A 66 7.27 20.41 0.17
C SER A 66 6.71 20.66 1.58
N ARG A 67 7.51 20.42 2.63
CA ARG A 67 7.10 20.65 4.02
C ARG A 67 6.91 22.12 4.37
N LEU A 68 7.71 22.99 3.79
CA LEU A 68 7.58 24.43 4.04
C LEU A 68 6.41 25.04 3.26
N PHE A 69 6.24 24.65 1.98
CA PHE A 69 5.35 25.36 1.06
C PHE A 69 4.17 24.51 0.55
N ASP A 70 3.95 23.32 1.08
CA ASP A 70 2.87 22.41 0.64
C ASP A 70 2.83 22.20 -0.90
N ASN A 71 3.98 21.99 -1.53
CA ASN A 71 4.14 21.89 -2.98
C ASN A 71 4.69 20.50 -3.39
N THR A 72 4.12 19.43 -2.84
CA THR A 72 4.58 18.06 -3.11
C THR A 72 4.51 17.71 -4.60
N GLY A 73 5.60 17.18 -5.14
CA GLY A 73 5.69 16.77 -6.55
C GLY A 73 6.06 17.88 -7.52
N LEU A 74 6.37 19.10 -7.07
CA LEU A 74 6.71 20.24 -7.95
C LEU A 74 8.20 20.57 -8.02
N TYR A 75 9.03 19.97 -7.16
CA TYR A 75 10.49 20.15 -7.18
C TYR A 75 11.19 19.09 -8.05
N SER A 76 12.50 18.88 -7.86
CA SER A 76 13.32 17.90 -8.62
C SER A 76 13.35 18.14 -10.14
N THR A 77 13.25 19.38 -10.58
CA THR A 77 13.15 19.76 -12.00
C THR A 77 14.33 19.24 -12.83
N PHE A 78 15.57 19.44 -12.36
CA PHE A 78 16.77 19.01 -13.09
C PHE A 78 16.86 17.48 -13.20
N ALA A 79 16.63 16.78 -12.09
CA ALA A 79 16.63 15.31 -12.06
C ALA A 79 15.59 14.74 -13.01
N THR A 80 14.36 15.29 -13.00
CA THR A 80 13.29 14.88 -13.90
C THR A 80 13.63 15.12 -15.35
N ARG A 81 14.20 16.30 -15.72
CA ARG A 81 14.62 16.55 -17.10
C ARG A 81 15.69 15.58 -17.59
N ARG A 82 16.65 15.23 -16.70
CA ARG A 82 17.68 14.23 -17.05
C ARG A 82 17.06 12.85 -17.24
N PHE A 83 16.14 12.48 -16.39
CA PHE A 83 15.41 11.21 -16.50
C PHE A 83 14.58 11.14 -17.79
N LEU A 84 13.83 12.19 -18.14
CA LEU A 84 13.03 12.23 -19.35
C LEU A 84 13.87 12.13 -20.63
N ARG A 85 15.11 12.68 -20.64
CA ARG A 85 16.07 12.45 -21.75
C ARG A 85 16.51 10.99 -21.85
N TRP A 86 16.60 10.29 -20.72
CA TRP A 86 16.87 8.85 -20.72
C TRP A 86 15.65 8.08 -21.20
N VAL A 87 14.43 8.47 -20.82
CA VAL A 87 13.18 7.89 -21.34
C VAL A 87 13.08 8.03 -22.86
N ASP A 88 13.48 9.18 -23.42
CA ASP A 88 13.54 9.38 -24.88
C ASP A 88 14.48 8.38 -25.59
N LYS A 89 15.57 7.94 -24.94
CA LYS A 89 16.47 6.91 -25.47
C LYS A 89 15.92 5.51 -25.31
N PHE A 90 15.24 5.24 -24.20
CA PHE A 90 14.63 3.94 -23.92
C PHE A 90 13.44 3.66 -24.85
N GLN A 91 12.66 4.69 -25.19
CA GLN A 91 11.46 4.60 -26.06
C GLN A 91 10.46 3.55 -25.56
N PRO A 92 9.82 3.74 -24.40
CA PRO A 92 8.81 2.82 -23.90
C PRO A 92 7.56 2.83 -24.77
N ASP A 93 6.96 1.66 -24.97
CA ASP A 93 5.66 1.49 -25.60
C ASP A 93 4.53 1.87 -24.62
N VAL A 94 4.73 1.58 -23.32
CA VAL A 94 3.80 1.90 -22.23
C VAL A 94 4.57 2.48 -21.04
N VAL A 95 3.99 3.49 -20.39
CA VAL A 95 4.47 4.03 -19.11
C VAL A 95 3.49 3.65 -18.02
N HIS A 96 3.97 2.95 -16.99
CA HIS A 96 3.19 2.60 -15.82
C HIS A 96 3.60 3.46 -14.62
N LEU A 97 2.69 4.29 -14.15
CA LEU A 97 2.88 5.16 -12.99
C LEU A 97 2.35 4.48 -11.73
N HIS A 98 3.14 4.50 -10.66
CA HIS A 98 2.74 4.12 -9.31
C HIS A 98 2.76 5.35 -8.41
N ASN A 99 3.49 5.32 -7.29
CA ASN A 99 3.64 6.46 -6.39
C ASN A 99 4.57 7.52 -6.97
N ILE A 100 4.02 8.47 -7.71
CA ILE A 100 4.75 9.60 -8.31
C ILE A 100 4.99 10.75 -7.34
N HIS A 101 4.42 10.71 -6.14
CA HIS A 101 4.79 11.54 -4.99
C HIS A 101 5.93 10.86 -4.19
N GLY A 102 6.54 11.55 -3.23
CA GLY A 102 7.65 10.98 -2.46
C GLY A 102 8.98 11.71 -2.66
N TYR A 103 8.90 12.96 -3.13
CA TYR A 103 9.99 13.94 -3.14
C TYR A 103 11.14 13.63 -4.11
N TYR A 104 10.88 13.02 -5.26
CA TYR A 104 11.92 12.61 -6.21
C TYR A 104 11.69 13.08 -7.65
N LEU A 105 10.45 13.38 -8.01
CA LEU A 105 10.00 13.63 -9.36
C LEU A 105 9.21 14.95 -9.46
N ASN A 106 9.38 15.69 -10.55
CA ASN A 106 8.52 16.81 -10.89
C ASN A 106 7.36 16.32 -11.76
N VAL A 107 6.18 16.16 -11.14
CA VAL A 107 4.99 15.63 -11.81
C VAL A 107 4.53 16.52 -12.97
N GLY A 108 4.75 17.84 -12.87
CA GLY A 108 4.41 18.78 -13.92
C GLY A 108 5.23 18.57 -15.19
N LEU A 109 6.52 18.31 -15.06
CA LEU A 109 7.37 17.97 -16.20
C LEU A 109 7.02 16.61 -16.79
N LEU A 110 6.77 15.62 -15.94
CA LEU A 110 6.38 14.27 -16.36
C LEU A 110 5.11 14.31 -17.20
N PHE A 111 4.02 14.89 -16.69
CA PHE A 111 2.73 14.89 -17.39
C PHE A 111 2.75 15.72 -18.67
N ARG A 112 3.48 16.85 -18.72
CA ARG A 112 3.70 17.58 -19.97
C ARG A 112 4.43 16.74 -21.02
N TYR A 113 5.43 15.97 -20.59
CA TYR A 113 6.16 15.04 -21.45
C TYR A 113 5.25 13.93 -22.00
N LEU A 114 4.49 13.26 -21.12
CA LEU A 114 3.56 12.19 -21.50
C LEU A 114 2.50 12.69 -22.51
N LYS A 115 1.93 13.88 -22.28
CA LYS A 115 0.99 14.52 -23.20
C LYS A 115 1.63 14.81 -24.56
N LYS A 116 2.85 15.39 -24.56
CA LYS A 116 3.58 15.73 -25.79
C LYS A 116 3.90 14.49 -26.63
N LYS A 117 4.28 13.38 -25.97
CA LYS A 117 4.63 12.13 -26.63
C LYS A 117 3.42 11.26 -26.96
N ASN A 118 2.26 11.56 -26.41
CA ASN A 118 1.02 10.78 -26.56
C ASN A 118 1.21 9.28 -26.22
N LEU A 119 2.03 8.99 -25.20
CA LEU A 119 2.31 7.63 -24.76
C LEU A 119 1.10 7.01 -24.07
N PRO A 120 0.86 5.71 -24.24
CA PRO A 120 -0.03 4.94 -23.40
C PRO A 120 0.44 4.98 -21.94
N VAL A 121 -0.47 5.30 -21.02
CA VAL A 121 -0.18 5.42 -19.58
C VAL A 121 -1.13 4.55 -18.79
N VAL A 122 -0.60 3.64 -18.00
CA VAL A 122 -1.32 3.01 -16.89
C VAL A 122 -0.92 3.73 -15.61
N TRP A 123 -1.89 4.10 -14.77
CA TRP A 123 -1.59 4.71 -13.49
C TRP A 123 -2.26 3.94 -12.36
N THR A 124 -1.46 3.15 -11.61
CA THR A 124 -1.95 2.47 -10.43
C THR A 124 -1.90 3.40 -9.22
N LEU A 125 -3.07 3.67 -8.66
CA LEU A 125 -3.21 4.46 -7.45
C LEU A 125 -3.12 3.55 -6.22
N HIS A 126 -2.13 3.79 -5.37
CA HIS A 126 -1.94 3.05 -4.12
C HIS A 126 -2.45 3.83 -2.90
N ASP A 127 -2.81 5.09 -3.09
CA ASP A 127 -3.41 6.00 -2.12
C ASP A 127 -4.23 7.09 -2.83
N CYS A 128 -4.76 8.03 -2.06
CA CYS A 128 -5.67 9.05 -2.57
C CYS A 128 -4.98 10.36 -3.01
N TRP A 129 -3.65 10.45 -2.91
CA TRP A 129 -2.93 11.70 -3.21
C TRP A 129 -3.18 12.23 -4.62
N ALA A 130 -3.39 11.35 -5.59
CA ALA A 130 -3.57 11.73 -6.99
C ALA A 130 -4.75 12.67 -7.22
N PHE A 131 -5.83 12.56 -6.46
CA PHE A 131 -7.07 13.33 -6.65
C PHE A 131 -7.46 14.23 -5.47
N THR A 132 -6.63 14.30 -4.41
CA THR A 132 -6.81 15.26 -3.31
C THR A 132 -5.96 16.51 -3.51
N GLY A 133 -6.17 17.53 -2.68
CA GLY A 133 -5.33 18.74 -2.70
C GLY A 133 -4.02 18.61 -1.91
N HIS A 134 -3.97 17.68 -0.94
CA HIS A 134 -2.84 17.51 -0.04
C HIS A 134 -2.65 16.07 0.37
N CYS A 135 -3.58 15.52 1.15
CA CYS A 135 -3.44 14.25 1.87
C CYS A 135 -3.45 13.01 0.95
N SER A 136 -2.82 11.93 1.43
CA SER A 136 -2.88 10.61 0.79
C SER A 136 -4.00 9.73 1.35
N HIS A 137 -4.60 10.12 2.48
CA HIS A 137 -5.68 9.43 3.17
C HIS A 137 -6.68 10.45 3.69
N PHE A 138 -7.97 10.14 3.68
CA PHE A 138 -9.02 11.08 4.11
C PHE A 138 -10.24 10.40 4.75
N ALA A 139 -10.42 9.10 4.52
CA ALA A 139 -11.64 8.38 4.88
C ALA A 139 -11.83 8.29 6.40
N ALA A 140 -10.75 8.09 7.16
CA ALA A 140 -10.77 8.05 8.62
C ALA A 140 -11.30 9.33 9.28
N LEU A 141 -11.27 10.47 8.57
CA LEU A 141 -11.83 11.76 9.01
C LEU A 141 -13.17 12.10 8.35
N GLY A 142 -13.70 11.25 7.48
CA GLY A 142 -14.92 11.54 6.73
C GLY A 142 -14.83 12.79 5.85
N CYS A 143 -13.63 13.12 5.33
CA CYS A 143 -13.44 14.31 4.53
C CYS A 143 -13.83 14.08 3.08
N GLU A 144 -14.83 14.80 2.57
CA GLU A 144 -15.33 14.70 1.19
C GLU A 144 -14.95 15.91 0.30
N LYS A 145 -14.17 16.87 0.83
CA LYS A 145 -13.78 18.08 0.08
C LYS A 145 -13.08 17.80 -1.26
N TRP A 146 -12.43 16.66 -1.39
CA TRP A 146 -11.72 16.24 -2.60
C TRP A 146 -12.64 15.98 -3.81
N GLU A 147 -13.92 15.78 -3.60
CA GLU A 147 -14.89 15.57 -4.69
C GLU A 147 -15.08 16.84 -5.52
N GLU A 148 -15.16 17.98 -4.88
CA GLU A 148 -15.39 19.28 -5.51
C GLU A 148 -14.14 20.17 -5.49
N MET A 149 -13.64 20.49 -4.30
CA MET A 149 -12.50 21.38 -4.10
C MET A 149 -11.89 21.20 -2.70
N CYS A 150 -10.62 20.83 -2.63
CA CYS A 150 -9.89 20.85 -1.37
C CYS A 150 -9.57 22.27 -0.91
N PHE A 151 -9.75 22.53 0.37
CA PHE A 151 -9.35 23.75 1.07
C PHE A 151 -9.28 23.49 2.58
N GLN A 152 -8.42 24.22 3.30
CA GLN A 152 -8.25 24.06 4.74
C GLN A 152 -8.14 22.59 5.14
N CYS A 153 -7.04 21.92 4.69
CA CYS A 153 -6.89 20.49 4.85
C CYS A 153 -6.76 20.11 6.33
N PRO A 154 -7.67 19.30 6.89
CA PRO A 154 -7.58 18.88 8.29
C PRO A 154 -6.39 17.97 8.56
N GLN A 155 -5.81 17.38 7.50
CA GLN A 155 -4.63 16.50 7.57
C GLN A 155 -3.33 17.18 7.13
N ARG A 156 -3.22 18.50 7.24
CA ARG A 156 -2.02 19.23 6.84
C ARG A 156 -0.75 18.72 7.53
N GLY A 157 -0.86 18.24 8.77
CA GLY A 157 0.25 17.67 9.54
C GLY A 157 0.60 16.23 9.20
N GLU A 158 -0.25 15.52 8.45
CA GLU A 158 -0.03 14.15 8.03
C GLU A 158 0.69 14.09 6.67
N TYR A 159 1.15 12.89 6.27
CA TYR A 159 1.87 12.74 5.01
C TYR A 159 1.00 13.06 3.78
N PRO A 160 1.54 13.88 2.87
CA PRO A 160 2.82 14.62 2.85
C PRO A 160 2.74 15.91 3.66
N ALA A 161 3.29 15.91 4.88
CA ALA A 161 3.11 16.98 5.86
C ALA A 161 3.56 18.36 5.36
N SER A 162 2.76 19.42 5.70
CA SER A 162 3.13 20.83 5.55
C SER A 162 3.15 21.55 6.90
N LEU A 163 4.20 22.32 7.16
CA LEU A 163 4.43 22.97 8.43
C LEU A 163 3.84 24.40 8.46
N LEU A 164 4.03 25.18 7.39
CA LEU A 164 3.72 26.60 7.36
C LEU A 164 2.43 26.91 6.59
N PHE A 165 2.29 26.39 5.39
CA PHE A 165 1.21 26.76 4.48
C PHE A 165 0.23 25.63 4.24
N ASP A 166 -1.02 25.97 3.99
CA ASP A 166 -2.05 25.10 3.42
C ASP A 166 -2.31 25.55 1.99
N ASN A 167 -1.69 24.87 1.05
CA ASN A 167 -1.91 25.09 -0.36
C ASN A 167 -2.87 24.06 -0.98
N SER A 168 -3.67 23.37 -0.17
CA SER A 168 -4.56 22.30 -0.64
C SER A 168 -5.48 22.74 -1.78
N CYS A 169 -6.02 23.96 -1.72
CA CYS A 169 -6.85 24.52 -2.80
C CYS A 169 -6.06 24.73 -4.09
N ARG A 170 -4.87 25.32 -4.02
CA ARG A 170 -3.98 25.56 -5.15
C ARG A 170 -3.50 24.23 -5.75
N ASN A 171 -3.09 23.30 -4.91
CA ASN A 171 -2.61 21.98 -5.33
C ASN A 171 -3.72 21.17 -5.99
N TYR A 172 -4.94 21.23 -5.48
CA TYR A 172 -6.10 20.57 -6.08
C TYR A 172 -6.33 21.08 -7.52
N ARG A 173 -6.42 22.40 -7.71
CA ARG A 173 -6.60 23.02 -9.03
C ARG A 173 -5.44 22.69 -9.97
N HIS A 174 -4.23 22.75 -9.45
CA HIS A 174 -3.03 22.46 -10.25
C HIS A 174 -3.00 21.00 -10.71
N LYS A 175 -3.25 20.05 -9.80
CA LYS A 175 -3.30 18.61 -10.12
C LYS A 175 -4.44 18.29 -11.07
N LYS A 176 -5.63 18.85 -10.86
CA LYS A 176 -6.79 18.72 -11.78
C LYS A 176 -6.41 19.11 -13.22
N ASN A 177 -5.75 20.26 -13.41
CA ASN A 177 -5.35 20.71 -14.74
C ASN A 177 -4.19 19.87 -15.31
N LEU A 178 -3.29 19.42 -14.46
CA LEU A 178 -2.10 18.70 -14.86
C LEU A 178 -2.40 17.25 -15.26
N PHE A 179 -3.14 16.54 -14.43
CA PHE A 179 -3.38 15.10 -14.59
C PHE A 179 -4.45 14.79 -15.64
N ASN A 180 -5.32 15.73 -15.94
CA ASN A 180 -6.32 15.58 -17.00
C ASN A 180 -5.74 15.90 -18.38
N GLY A 181 -6.35 15.32 -19.45
CA GLY A 181 -6.01 15.57 -20.85
C GLY A 181 -4.93 14.64 -21.43
N LEU A 182 -4.60 13.51 -20.80
CA LEU A 182 -3.93 12.39 -21.46
C LEU A 182 -4.95 11.60 -22.30
N LYS A 183 -4.66 11.37 -23.58
CA LYS A 183 -5.61 10.69 -24.49
C LYS A 183 -5.67 9.19 -24.27
N LYS A 184 -4.54 8.59 -23.88
CA LYS A 184 -4.37 7.14 -23.68
C LYS A 184 -3.97 6.87 -22.22
N MET A 185 -4.87 7.09 -21.26
CA MET A 185 -4.62 6.78 -19.86
C MET A 185 -5.69 5.87 -19.30
N GLN A 186 -5.23 4.81 -18.64
CA GLN A 186 -6.03 3.87 -17.84
C GLN A 186 -5.62 4.01 -16.38
N ILE A 187 -6.59 4.20 -15.48
CA ILE A 187 -6.35 4.17 -14.04
C ILE A 187 -6.61 2.75 -13.53
N VAL A 188 -5.73 2.28 -12.67
CA VAL A 188 -5.89 1.01 -11.95
C VAL A 188 -5.95 1.29 -10.45
N THR A 189 -6.82 0.57 -9.76
CA THR A 189 -6.96 0.65 -8.30
C THR A 189 -6.91 -0.74 -7.69
N PRO A 190 -6.34 -0.92 -6.48
CA PRO A 190 -6.26 -2.22 -5.81
C PRO A 190 -7.56 -2.66 -5.16
N SER A 191 -8.62 -1.84 -5.21
CA SER A 191 -9.94 -2.10 -4.63
C SER A 191 -11.02 -1.34 -5.39
N ASP A 192 -12.25 -1.82 -5.29
CA ASP A 192 -13.41 -1.15 -5.85
C ASP A 192 -13.74 0.13 -5.06
N TRP A 193 -13.49 0.14 -3.74
CA TRP A 193 -13.60 1.35 -2.93
C TRP A 193 -12.78 2.51 -3.50
N LEU A 194 -11.48 2.28 -3.76
CA LEU A 194 -10.62 3.32 -4.33
C LEU A 194 -11.03 3.67 -5.77
N GLY A 195 -11.46 2.68 -6.55
CA GLY A 195 -12.01 2.89 -7.89
C GLY A 195 -13.24 3.80 -7.87
N ASN A 196 -14.13 3.61 -6.91
CA ASN A 196 -15.31 4.45 -6.73
C ASN A 196 -14.94 5.88 -6.27
N CYS A 197 -13.89 6.03 -5.45
CA CYS A 197 -13.34 7.36 -5.14
C CYS A 197 -12.85 8.06 -6.43
N VAL A 198 -12.10 7.36 -7.27
CA VAL A 198 -11.62 7.94 -8.56
C VAL A 198 -12.79 8.39 -9.43
N LYS A 199 -13.85 7.59 -9.55
CA LYS A 199 -15.05 7.91 -10.35
C LYS A 199 -15.82 9.14 -9.83
N ARG A 200 -15.69 9.47 -8.53
CA ARG A 200 -16.26 10.69 -7.92
C ARG A 200 -15.32 11.90 -7.99
N SER A 201 -14.03 11.68 -8.31
CA SER A 201 -13.02 12.71 -8.34
C SER A 201 -12.92 13.44 -9.70
N TYR A 202 -12.01 14.41 -9.80
CA TYR A 202 -11.73 15.07 -11.07
C TYR A 202 -11.00 14.16 -12.10
N LEU A 203 -10.63 12.93 -11.73
CA LEU A 203 -10.07 11.93 -12.63
C LEU A 203 -11.15 11.04 -13.28
N ARG A 204 -12.43 11.26 -12.98
CA ARG A 204 -13.59 10.46 -13.45
C ARG A 204 -13.71 10.27 -14.97
N GLN A 205 -13.01 11.10 -15.76
CA GLN A 205 -13.02 10.97 -17.23
C GLN A 205 -12.20 9.78 -17.74
N TYR A 206 -11.31 9.23 -16.91
CA TYR A 206 -10.48 8.09 -17.28
C TYR A 206 -11.17 6.76 -16.96
N PRO A 207 -11.01 5.75 -17.82
CA PRO A 207 -11.45 4.41 -17.47
C PRO A 207 -10.70 3.91 -16.24
N VAL A 208 -11.42 3.22 -15.35
CA VAL A 208 -10.90 2.66 -14.10
C VAL A 208 -11.10 1.16 -14.11
N THR A 209 -10.03 0.42 -13.82
CA THR A 209 -10.05 -1.03 -13.66
C THR A 209 -9.52 -1.41 -12.28
N THR A 210 -10.20 -2.31 -11.59
CA THR A 210 -9.70 -2.87 -10.33
C THR A 210 -8.78 -4.05 -10.62
N ILE A 211 -7.52 -3.93 -10.20
CA ILE A 211 -6.55 -5.03 -10.15
C ILE A 211 -6.00 -5.08 -8.73
N GLN A 212 -6.44 -6.05 -7.97
CA GLN A 212 -5.99 -6.24 -6.60
C GLN A 212 -4.49 -6.57 -6.55
N ASN A 213 -3.80 -6.14 -5.49
CA ASN A 213 -2.40 -6.49 -5.32
C ASN A 213 -2.25 -7.98 -5.06
N GLY A 214 -1.25 -8.58 -5.69
CA GLY A 214 -0.91 -9.98 -5.50
C GLY A 214 -0.02 -10.20 -4.28
N ILE A 215 -0.05 -11.42 -3.76
CA ILE A 215 0.85 -11.91 -2.72
C ILE A 215 1.64 -13.13 -3.19
N ASP A 216 2.79 -13.33 -2.57
CA ASP A 216 3.66 -14.48 -2.83
C ASP A 216 3.21 -15.67 -1.98
N LEU A 217 2.47 -16.61 -2.57
CA LEU A 217 1.98 -17.81 -1.90
C LEU A 217 3.08 -18.85 -1.62
N LEU A 218 4.28 -18.71 -2.19
CA LEU A 218 5.43 -19.54 -1.81
C LEU A 218 6.03 -19.09 -0.49
N THR A 219 5.94 -17.80 -0.20
CA THR A 219 6.40 -17.22 1.06
C THR A 219 5.31 -17.25 2.12
N PHE A 220 4.10 -16.77 1.78
CA PHE A 220 2.95 -16.77 2.68
C PHE A 220 2.14 -18.06 2.46
N CYS A 221 2.45 -19.06 3.25
CA CYS A 221 1.76 -20.36 3.32
C CYS A 221 1.92 -20.89 4.75
N PRO A 222 1.13 -21.90 5.16
CA PRO A 222 1.30 -22.53 6.47
C PRO A 222 2.71 -23.10 6.62
N GLN A 223 3.38 -22.79 7.74
CA GLN A 223 4.75 -23.19 8.05
C GLN A 223 4.86 -23.68 9.48
N GLU A 224 5.47 -24.85 9.67
CA GLU A 224 5.89 -25.28 10.99
C GLU A 224 7.07 -24.47 11.48
N SER A 225 7.07 -24.05 12.75
CA SER A 225 8.15 -23.27 13.31
C SER A 225 8.13 -23.25 14.83
N ASP A 226 9.24 -22.82 15.41
CA ASP A 226 9.42 -22.56 16.83
C ASP A 226 9.11 -21.09 17.23
N VAL A 227 8.49 -20.33 16.32
CA VAL A 227 8.23 -18.88 16.54
C VAL A 227 7.45 -18.62 17.84
N ALA A 228 6.53 -19.52 18.21
CA ALA A 228 5.82 -19.42 19.47
C ALA A 228 6.76 -19.60 20.68
N GLN A 229 7.77 -20.48 20.58
CA GLN A 229 8.79 -20.63 21.62
C GLN A 229 9.72 -19.43 21.67
N LYS A 230 10.17 -18.95 20.52
CA LYS A 230 11.07 -17.78 20.40
C LYS A 230 10.51 -16.55 21.14
N TYR A 231 9.20 -16.32 21.07
CA TYR A 231 8.54 -15.16 21.65
C TYR A 231 7.76 -15.45 22.95
N GLY A 232 7.91 -16.66 23.55
CA GLY A 232 7.24 -17.02 24.82
C GLY A 232 5.71 -17.12 24.70
N LEU A 233 5.20 -17.60 23.56
CA LEU A 233 3.77 -17.62 23.22
C LEU A 233 3.13 -19.02 23.31
N GLN A 234 3.87 -20.00 23.87
CA GLN A 234 3.39 -21.37 23.98
C GLN A 234 2.10 -21.43 24.80
N GLY A 235 1.12 -22.18 24.30
CA GLY A 235 -0.19 -22.37 24.95
C GLY A 235 -1.11 -21.15 24.92
N LYS A 236 -0.71 -20.05 24.27
CA LYS A 236 -1.53 -18.85 24.13
C LYS A 236 -2.28 -18.80 22.81
N ARG A 237 -3.48 -18.24 22.82
CA ARG A 237 -4.23 -17.83 21.64
C ARG A 237 -3.69 -16.48 21.14
N ILE A 238 -2.86 -16.50 20.10
CA ILE A 238 -2.17 -15.30 19.62
C ILE A 238 -3.14 -14.42 18.83
N VAL A 239 -3.35 -13.18 19.29
CA VAL A 239 -4.07 -12.11 18.58
C VAL A 239 -3.02 -11.23 17.91
N LEU A 240 -2.83 -11.41 16.61
CA LEU A 240 -1.73 -10.81 15.87
C LEU A 240 -2.15 -9.51 15.16
N GLY A 241 -1.42 -8.43 15.40
CA GLY A 241 -1.50 -7.19 14.64
C GLY A 241 -0.20 -6.94 13.86
N VAL A 242 -0.29 -6.59 12.58
CA VAL A 242 0.87 -6.32 11.72
C VAL A 242 0.69 -5.00 10.99
N ALA A 243 1.69 -4.10 11.10
CA ALA A 243 1.72 -2.86 10.34
C ALA A 243 3.17 -2.44 10.03
N SER A 244 3.37 -1.77 8.90
CA SER A 244 4.68 -1.18 8.56
C SER A 244 5.00 0.09 9.34
N ALA A 245 3.99 0.74 9.91
CA ALA A 245 4.09 1.90 10.78
C ALA A 245 2.82 2.00 11.63
N TRP A 246 2.99 1.98 12.94
CA TRP A 246 1.90 2.06 13.90
C TRP A 246 1.56 3.50 14.27
N GLY A 247 0.27 3.82 14.31
CA GLY A 247 -0.26 5.13 14.70
C GLY A 247 -1.77 5.07 14.85
N LYS A 248 -2.42 6.24 14.95
CA LYS A 248 -3.88 6.34 15.11
C LYS A 248 -4.67 5.63 14.01
N GLN A 249 -4.21 5.74 12.77
CA GLN A 249 -4.90 5.13 11.62
C GLN A 249 -4.84 3.60 11.63
N LYS A 250 -3.81 3.01 12.26
CA LYS A 250 -3.65 1.55 12.39
C LYS A 250 -4.17 1.03 13.73
N GLY A 251 -4.78 1.89 14.56
CA GLY A 251 -5.47 1.51 15.79
C GLY A 251 -4.55 1.03 16.92
N LEU A 252 -3.32 1.56 17.04
CA LEU A 252 -2.39 1.13 18.09
C LEU A 252 -2.99 1.25 19.49
N SER A 253 -3.71 2.34 19.79
CA SER A 253 -4.40 2.55 21.07
C SER A 253 -5.49 1.50 21.35
N GLU A 254 -6.17 1.07 20.29
CA GLU A 254 -7.20 0.03 20.41
C GLU A 254 -6.59 -1.33 20.77
N PHE A 255 -5.40 -1.65 20.25
CA PHE A 255 -4.69 -2.86 20.67
C PHE A 255 -4.26 -2.80 22.13
N TYR A 256 -3.86 -1.61 22.64
CA TYR A 256 -3.55 -1.46 24.07
C TYR A 256 -4.80 -1.70 24.94
N ARG A 257 -5.93 -1.18 24.51
CA ARG A 257 -7.22 -1.39 25.17
C ARG A 257 -7.67 -2.85 25.06
N LEU A 258 -7.53 -3.47 23.88
CA LEU A 258 -7.87 -4.88 23.65
C LEU A 258 -7.10 -5.78 24.61
N ALA A 259 -5.78 -5.58 24.77
CA ALA A 259 -4.95 -6.39 25.65
C ALA A 259 -5.43 -6.33 27.13
N GLN A 260 -6.06 -5.24 27.55
CA GLN A 260 -6.64 -5.12 28.90
C GLN A 260 -7.98 -5.87 29.05
N LEU A 261 -8.71 -6.07 27.94
CA LEU A 261 -10.03 -6.72 27.94
C LEU A 261 -9.94 -8.23 27.77
N LEU A 262 -8.84 -8.74 27.24
CA LEU A 262 -8.66 -10.15 26.97
C LEU A 262 -8.27 -10.94 28.21
N LYS A 263 -8.74 -12.21 28.28
CA LYS A 263 -8.36 -13.16 29.32
C LYS A 263 -6.92 -13.64 29.13
N GLU A 264 -6.34 -14.24 30.17
CA GLU A 264 -4.95 -14.74 30.18
C GLU A 264 -4.62 -15.77 29.09
N GLU A 265 -5.60 -16.49 28.57
CA GLU A 265 -5.42 -17.43 27.46
C GLU A 265 -5.04 -16.77 26.14
N TYR A 266 -5.30 -15.45 26.00
CA TYR A 266 -4.96 -14.67 24.81
C TYR A 266 -3.65 -13.91 25.01
N GLN A 267 -2.90 -13.74 23.94
CA GLN A 267 -1.71 -12.89 23.92
C GLN A 267 -1.76 -11.98 22.69
N VAL A 268 -1.75 -10.67 22.92
CA VAL A 268 -1.62 -9.69 21.83
C VAL A 268 -0.16 -9.62 21.39
N VAL A 269 0.08 -9.74 20.09
CA VAL A 269 1.40 -9.64 19.46
C VAL A 269 1.35 -8.58 18.38
N LEU A 270 2.23 -7.58 18.44
CA LEU A 270 2.28 -6.48 17.45
C LEU A 270 3.62 -6.47 16.72
N VAL A 271 3.58 -6.54 15.39
CA VAL A 271 4.76 -6.51 14.52
C VAL A 271 4.86 -5.18 13.77
N GLY A 272 6.07 -4.61 13.69
CA GLY A 272 6.36 -3.38 12.95
C GLY A 272 6.42 -2.12 13.83
N LEU A 273 6.62 -2.28 15.13
CA LEU A 273 6.75 -1.19 16.09
C LEU A 273 8.11 -0.50 16.01
N THR A 274 8.14 0.79 16.30
CA THR A 274 9.41 1.50 16.52
C THR A 274 10.03 1.11 17.87
N PRO A 275 11.37 1.26 18.07
CA PRO A 275 12.00 1.00 19.37
C PRO A 275 11.30 1.71 20.52
N LYS A 276 10.98 2.97 20.37
CA LYS A 276 10.26 3.77 21.39
C LYS A 276 8.87 3.20 21.71
N GLN A 277 8.15 2.70 20.71
CA GLN A 277 6.85 2.09 20.93
C GLN A 277 6.98 0.78 21.71
N VAL A 278 8.01 -0.05 21.43
CA VAL A 278 8.27 -1.28 22.17
C VAL A 278 8.56 -0.98 23.65
N GLU A 279 9.38 0.03 23.95
CA GLU A 279 9.67 0.47 25.33
C GLU A 279 8.42 0.95 26.10
N GLN A 280 7.42 1.44 25.39
CA GLN A 280 6.19 2.00 25.95
C GLN A 280 5.01 1.02 25.95
N LEU A 281 5.23 -0.25 25.55
CA LEU A 281 4.16 -1.24 25.51
C LEU A 281 3.67 -1.62 26.91
N PRO A 282 2.35 -1.82 27.08
CA PRO A 282 1.83 -2.54 28.22
C PRO A 282 2.46 -3.93 28.36
N GLY A 283 2.74 -4.38 29.59
CA GLY A 283 3.45 -5.63 29.86
C GLY A 283 2.75 -6.92 29.39
N ASN A 284 1.48 -6.82 29.02
CA ASN A 284 0.67 -7.90 28.45
C ASN A 284 0.62 -7.91 26.91
N ILE A 285 1.49 -7.14 26.23
CA ILE A 285 1.66 -7.13 24.79
C ILE A 285 3.08 -7.52 24.42
N VAL A 286 3.22 -8.46 23.49
CA VAL A 286 4.52 -8.79 22.89
C VAL A 286 4.75 -7.90 21.68
N GLY A 287 5.80 -7.08 21.73
CA GLY A 287 6.16 -6.14 20.65
C GLY A 287 7.35 -6.61 19.85
N ILE A 288 7.20 -6.68 18.54
CA ILE A 288 8.24 -7.05 17.59
C ILE A 288 8.52 -5.84 16.69
N GLN A 289 9.74 -5.30 16.73
CA GLN A 289 10.11 -4.15 15.89
C GLN A 289 10.11 -4.54 14.41
N ARG A 290 10.76 -5.66 14.10
CA ARG A 290 10.86 -6.22 12.78
C ARG A 290 11.17 -7.71 12.89
N THR A 291 10.56 -8.53 12.05
CA THR A 291 10.94 -9.92 11.89
C THR A 291 12.30 -10.03 11.17
N ASP A 292 13.08 -11.07 11.45
CA ASP A 292 14.38 -11.30 10.85
C ASP A 292 14.27 -11.59 9.34
N SER A 293 13.11 -12.13 8.94
CA SER A 293 12.80 -12.46 7.55
C SER A 293 11.30 -12.35 7.26
N VAL A 294 10.94 -12.42 6.00
CA VAL A 294 9.52 -12.50 5.58
C VAL A 294 8.95 -13.88 5.93
N GLN A 295 9.77 -14.92 5.95
CA GLN A 295 9.40 -16.26 6.38
C GLN A 295 8.98 -16.27 7.86
N GLU A 296 9.73 -15.58 8.72
CA GLU A 296 9.34 -15.45 10.14
C GLU A 296 8.00 -14.73 10.31
N LEU A 297 7.70 -13.73 9.47
CA LEU A 297 6.38 -13.11 9.47
C LEU A 297 5.29 -14.12 9.07
N ALA A 298 5.53 -14.97 8.06
CA ALA A 298 4.61 -16.03 7.68
C ALA A 298 4.42 -17.08 8.79
N GLN A 299 5.47 -17.40 9.53
CA GLN A 299 5.42 -18.27 10.70
C GLN A 299 4.57 -17.66 11.84
N LEU A 300 4.71 -16.35 12.09
CA LEU A 300 3.85 -15.63 13.05
C LEU A 300 2.38 -15.65 12.62
N TYR A 301 2.10 -15.42 11.34
CA TYR A 301 0.74 -15.58 10.82
C TYR A 301 0.24 -17.02 11.00
N THR A 302 1.08 -18.03 10.69
CA THR A 302 0.69 -19.44 10.87
C THR A 302 0.41 -19.79 12.34
N ALA A 303 1.20 -19.27 13.28
CA ALA A 303 1.02 -19.50 14.70
C ALA A 303 -0.17 -18.73 15.30
N ALA A 304 -0.63 -17.65 14.64
CA ALA A 304 -1.70 -16.81 15.16
C ALA A 304 -3.04 -17.56 15.22
N TYR A 305 -3.78 -17.34 16.30
CA TYR A 305 -5.17 -17.76 16.43
C TYR A 305 -6.08 -16.93 15.52
N VAL A 306 -5.81 -15.64 15.45
CA VAL A 306 -6.50 -14.67 14.59
C VAL A 306 -5.57 -13.49 14.26
N HIS A 307 -5.66 -12.99 13.04
CA HIS A 307 -5.08 -11.69 12.69
C HIS A 307 -6.14 -10.59 12.80
N VAL A 308 -5.81 -9.51 13.50
CA VAL A 308 -6.70 -8.35 13.67
C VAL A 308 -6.11 -7.14 12.96
N SER A 309 -6.91 -6.51 12.10
CA SER A 309 -6.57 -5.23 11.50
C SER A 309 -7.50 -4.15 12.03
N MET A 310 -6.99 -3.29 12.92
CA MET A 310 -7.73 -2.13 13.43
C MET A 310 -7.49 -0.86 12.59
N SER A 311 -7.25 -1.06 11.30
CA SER A 311 -7.05 0.04 10.36
C SER A 311 -8.37 0.76 10.07
N ARG A 312 -8.34 2.09 10.19
CA ARG A 312 -9.48 2.97 9.87
C ARG A 312 -9.52 3.33 8.38
N GLU A 313 -8.44 3.09 7.66
CA GLU A 313 -8.34 3.35 6.22
C GLU A 313 -7.29 2.45 5.59
N GLU A 314 -7.71 1.66 4.60
CA GLU A 314 -6.87 0.80 3.78
C GLU A 314 -7.29 0.90 2.31
N THR A 315 -6.33 0.89 1.42
CA THR A 315 -6.63 0.82 -0.02
C THR A 315 -6.79 -0.62 -0.53
N MET A 316 -6.34 -1.61 0.26
CA MET A 316 -6.58 -3.03 0.04
C MET A 316 -6.45 -3.85 1.34
N GLY A 317 -5.31 -3.76 2.07
CA GLY A 317 -5.08 -4.57 3.27
C GLY A 317 -4.31 -5.87 3.02
N LEU A 318 -3.10 -5.79 2.45
CA LEU A 318 -2.27 -6.97 2.14
C LEU A 318 -2.05 -7.91 3.33
N THR A 319 -1.88 -7.36 4.56
CA THR A 319 -1.68 -8.15 5.78
C THR A 319 -2.84 -9.11 6.08
N VAL A 320 -4.06 -8.77 5.65
CA VAL A 320 -5.25 -9.62 5.78
C VAL A 320 -5.13 -10.84 4.87
N ILE A 321 -4.73 -10.63 3.61
CA ILE A 321 -4.55 -11.73 2.66
C ILE A 321 -3.32 -12.57 3.00
N GLU A 322 -2.23 -11.96 3.50
CA GLU A 322 -1.05 -12.67 4.00
C GLU A 322 -1.42 -13.61 5.15
N ALA A 323 -2.26 -13.16 6.09
CA ALA A 323 -2.78 -14.00 7.16
C ALA A 323 -3.63 -15.15 6.65
N ASN A 324 -4.58 -14.90 5.74
CA ASN A 324 -5.39 -15.95 5.11
C ASN A 324 -4.52 -16.96 4.37
N ALA A 325 -3.50 -16.53 3.65
CA ALA A 325 -2.58 -17.43 2.94
C ALA A 325 -1.85 -18.39 3.89
N CYS A 326 -1.57 -17.96 5.12
CA CYS A 326 -1.01 -18.77 6.20
C CYS A 326 -2.07 -19.58 6.98
N GLY A 327 -3.31 -19.65 6.50
CA GLY A 327 -4.41 -20.37 7.12
C GLY A 327 -4.98 -19.70 8.37
N THR A 328 -4.77 -18.39 8.54
CA THR A 328 -5.23 -17.65 9.71
C THR A 328 -6.44 -16.80 9.40
N PRO A 329 -7.54 -16.98 10.16
CA PRO A 329 -8.72 -16.13 10.04
C PRO A 329 -8.45 -14.70 10.49
N VAL A 330 -9.31 -13.78 10.07
CA VAL A 330 -9.10 -12.37 10.29
C VAL A 330 -10.29 -11.69 10.96
N ILE A 331 -10.03 -10.63 11.71
CA ILE A 331 -11.04 -9.67 12.15
C ILE A 331 -10.65 -8.32 11.57
N VAL A 332 -11.54 -7.72 10.81
CA VAL A 332 -11.38 -6.40 10.21
C VAL A 332 -12.61 -5.54 10.50
N PHE A 333 -12.52 -4.26 10.16
CA PHE A 333 -13.66 -3.35 10.30
C PHE A 333 -14.25 -3.01 8.95
N ASN A 334 -15.54 -2.64 8.94
CA ASN A 334 -16.23 -2.11 7.77
C ASN A 334 -15.68 -0.72 7.43
N SER A 335 -14.43 -0.70 6.97
CA SER A 335 -13.67 0.50 6.67
C SER A 335 -12.99 0.37 5.31
N THR A 336 -13.37 1.27 4.42
CA THR A 336 -12.76 1.41 3.09
C THR A 336 -12.71 0.10 2.29
N ALA A 337 -11.53 -0.41 1.92
CA ALA A 337 -11.40 -1.62 1.10
C ALA A 337 -11.36 -2.94 1.89
N LEU A 338 -11.29 -2.92 3.22
CA LEU A 338 -11.14 -4.15 4.01
C LEU A 338 -12.29 -5.16 3.83
N PRO A 339 -13.58 -4.74 3.76
CA PRO A 339 -14.68 -5.70 3.53
C PRO A 339 -14.60 -6.44 2.18
N GLU A 340 -13.92 -5.86 1.18
CA GLU A 340 -13.82 -6.48 -0.16
C GLU A 340 -12.97 -7.75 -0.19
N ILE A 341 -12.14 -7.96 0.83
CA ILE A 341 -11.14 -9.04 0.88
C ILE A 341 -11.40 -10.05 2.02
N VAL A 342 -12.55 -9.95 2.67
CA VAL A 342 -12.95 -10.86 3.76
C VAL A 342 -14.30 -11.48 3.43
N THR A 343 -14.42 -12.78 3.65
CA THR A 343 -15.68 -13.54 3.54
C THR A 343 -16.05 -14.13 4.89
N GLU A 344 -17.30 -14.52 5.10
CA GLU A 344 -17.75 -15.20 6.32
C GLU A 344 -16.95 -16.47 6.64
N GLN A 345 -16.35 -17.09 5.61
CA GLN A 345 -15.53 -18.29 5.75
C GLN A 345 -14.05 -17.98 6.07
N THR A 346 -13.63 -16.73 5.97
CA THR A 346 -12.22 -16.32 6.19
C THR A 346 -12.04 -15.37 7.36
N GLY A 347 -13.13 -14.83 7.91
CA GLY A 347 -13.04 -13.91 9.02
C GLY A 347 -14.35 -13.22 9.36
N VAL A 348 -14.23 -12.13 10.10
CA VAL A 348 -15.34 -11.30 10.56
C VAL A 348 -15.09 -9.84 10.20
N VAL A 349 -16.10 -9.19 9.64
CA VAL A 349 -16.14 -7.75 9.42
C VAL A 349 -16.99 -7.11 10.53
N LEU A 350 -16.42 -6.20 11.30
CA LEU A 350 -17.08 -5.49 12.38
C LEU A 350 -17.46 -4.08 11.95
N GLU A 351 -18.62 -3.60 12.39
CA GLU A 351 -19.08 -2.24 12.10
C GLU A 351 -18.34 -1.19 12.94
N GLU A 352 -18.05 -1.50 14.20
CA GLU A 352 -17.40 -0.58 15.13
C GLU A 352 -15.91 -0.90 15.29
N CYS A 353 -15.04 0.08 14.99
CA CYS A 353 -13.60 -0.04 15.16
C CYS A 353 -13.20 0.21 16.62
N THR A 354 -13.56 -0.73 17.51
CA THR A 354 -13.30 -0.66 18.97
C THR A 354 -12.69 -1.95 19.49
N ALA A 355 -11.91 -1.84 20.56
CA ALA A 355 -11.34 -2.98 21.27
C ALA A 355 -12.44 -3.88 21.85
N GLU A 356 -13.53 -3.29 22.33
CA GLU A 356 -14.67 -3.97 22.92
C GLU A 356 -15.39 -4.88 21.91
N ALA A 357 -15.57 -4.40 20.67
CA ALA A 357 -16.18 -5.19 19.59
C ALA A 357 -15.30 -6.42 19.26
N VAL A 358 -13.98 -6.23 19.16
CA VAL A 358 -13.03 -7.34 18.93
C VAL A 358 -13.06 -8.33 20.09
N ALA A 359 -12.99 -7.86 21.34
CA ALA A 359 -13.03 -8.73 22.54
C ALA A 359 -14.33 -9.54 22.59
N SER A 360 -15.48 -8.92 22.28
CA SER A 360 -16.79 -9.60 22.23
C SER A 360 -16.81 -10.72 21.20
N VAL A 361 -16.27 -10.48 19.99
CA VAL A 361 -16.23 -11.49 18.93
C VAL A 361 -15.27 -12.62 19.27
N LEU A 362 -14.11 -12.34 19.86
CA LEU A 362 -13.16 -13.37 20.32
C LEU A 362 -13.74 -14.30 21.38
N GLN A 363 -14.66 -13.81 22.20
CA GLN A 363 -15.35 -14.63 23.21
C GLN A 363 -16.48 -15.51 22.65
N LYS A 364 -17.11 -15.06 21.54
CA LYS A 364 -18.31 -15.72 20.96
C LYS A 364 -18.00 -16.62 19.79
N THR A 365 -16.87 -16.43 19.12
CA THR A 365 -16.51 -17.09 17.89
C THR A 365 -15.27 -17.95 18.07
N ASP A 366 -15.33 -19.20 17.67
CA ASP A 366 -14.16 -20.07 17.57
C ASP A 366 -13.39 -19.77 16.27
N PHE A 367 -12.19 -19.20 16.42
CA PHE A 367 -11.26 -18.94 15.32
C PHE A 367 -10.21 -20.04 15.15
N SER A 368 -10.53 -21.28 15.53
CA SER A 368 -9.60 -22.41 15.40
C SER A 368 -9.21 -22.67 13.95
N LYS A 369 -7.98 -23.13 13.75
CA LYS A 369 -7.45 -23.50 12.43
C LYS A 369 -8.28 -24.59 11.76
N THR A 370 -8.79 -25.55 12.53
CA THR A 370 -9.66 -26.63 12.03
C THR A 370 -10.93 -26.13 11.36
N ARG A 371 -11.39 -24.95 11.74
CA ARG A 371 -12.60 -24.34 11.16
C ARG A 371 -12.30 -23.46 9.95
N TYR A 372 -11.19 -22.74 9.96
CA TYR A 372 -10.96 -21.64 9.03
C TYR A 372 -9.82 -21.88 8.02
N ALA A 373 -8.81 -22.69 8.35
CA ALA A 373 -7.54 -22.68 7.60
C ALA A 373 -7.72 -23.01 6.11
N ASP A 374 -8.46 -24.05 5.77
CA ASP A 374 -8.65 -24.46 4.37
C ASP A 374 -9.37 -23.38 3.55
N ASN A 375 -10.39 -22.75 4.13
CA ASN A 375 -11.12 -21.66 3.47
C ASN A 375 -10.24 -20.41 3.30
N CYS A 376 -9.44 -20.05 4.30
CA CYS A 376 -8.50 -18.94 4.23
C CYS A 376 -7.47 -19.15 3.11
N ILE A 377 -6.85 -20.34 3.06
CA ILE A 377 -5.86 -20.69 2.03
C ILE A 377 -6.50 -20.69 0.64
N ALA A 378 -7.69 -21.30 0.51
CA ALA A 378 -8.41 -21.33 -0.77
C ALA A 378 -8.77 -19.91 -1.25
N HIS A 379 -9.21 -19.04 -0.34
CA HIS A 379 -9.51 -17.64 -0.63
C HIS A 379 -8.24 -16.87 -1.09
N ALA A 380 -7.13 -17.03 -0.36
CA ALA A 380 -5.88 -16.35 -0.66
C ALA A 380 -5.31 -16.70 -2.06
N ARG A 381 -5.59 -17.89 -2.60
CA ARG A 381 -5.22 -18.30 -3.97
C ARG A 381 -5.78 -17.38 -5.05
N ASN A 382 -6.86 -16.65 -4.77
CA ASN A 382 -7.39 -15.66 -5.71
C ASN A 382 -6.49 -14.44 -5.86
N PHE A 383 -5.58 -14.21 -4.90
CA PHE A 383 -4.66 -13.08 -4.85
C PHE A 383 -3.21 -13.50 -5.14
N GLU A 384 -2.98 -14.65 -5.78
CA GLU A 384 -1.65 -15.08 -6.19
C GLU A 384 -1.03 -14.03 -7.13
N LYS A 385 0.24 -13.65 -6.88
CA LYS A 385 0.90 -12.50 -7.53
C LYS A 385 0.96 -12.63 -9.05
N THR A 386 1.28 -13.81 -9.57
CA THR A 386 1.36 -14.02 -11.03
C THR A 386 0.01 -13.83 -11.69
N LYS A 387 -1.05 -14.41 -11.08
CA LYS A 387 -2.44 -14.26 -11.53
C LYS A 387 -2.89 -12.78 -11.53
N MET A 388 -2.54 -12.03 -10.47
CA MET A 388 -2.95 -10.63 -10.37
C MET A 388 -2.16 -9.74 -11.33
N TYR A 389 -0.85 -9.93 -11.41
CA TYR A 389 0.00 -9.03 -12.20
C TYR A 389 -0.01 -9.34 -13.69
N SER A 390 -0.33 -10.56 -14.12
CA SER A 390 -0.61 -10.87 -15.54
C SER A 390 -1.77 -10.04 -16.11
N LYS A 391 -2.70 -9.56 -15.27
CA LYS A 391 -3.75 -8.64 -15.70
C LYS A 391 -3.18 -7.30 -16.20
N TYR A 392 -2.06 -6.83 -15.60
CA TYR A 392 -1.36 -5.64 -16.09
C TYR A 392 -0.73 -5.88 -17.45
N ILE A 393 -0.16 -7.07 -17.68
CA ILE A 393 0.45 -7.39 -18.98
C ILE A 393 -0.62 -7.41 -20.07
N ALA A 394 -1.76 -8.03 -19.81
CA ALA A 394 -2.91 -7.99 -20.72
C ALA A 394 -3.38 -6.55 -20.99
N LEU A 395 -3.44 -5.71 -19.96
CA LEU A 395 -3.80 -4.29 -20.08
C LEU A 395 -2.79 -3.53 -20.94
N TYR A 396 -1.48 -3.70 -20.71
CA TYR A 396 -0.46 -3.03 -21.54
C TYR A 396 -0.59 -3.40 -23.00
N ARG A 397 -0.76 -4.69 -23.31
CA ARG A 397 -0.94 -5.16 -24.68
C ARG A 397 -2.16 -4.54 -25.36
N SER A 398 -3.27 -4.42 -24.64
CA SER A 398 -4.48 -3.78 -25.17
C SER A 398 -4.34 -2.29 -25.47
N MET A 399 -3.37 -1.61 -24.84
CA MET A 399 -3.14 -0.17 -25.02
C MET A 399 -2.13 0.14 -26.13
N VAL A 400 -1.33 -0.84 -26.55
CA VAL A 400 -0.31 -0.70 -27.61
C VAL A 400 -0.88 -1.06 -28.98
N LEU A 401 -1.86 -1.97 -29.03
CA LEU A 401 -2.62 -2.31 -30.24
C LEU A 401 -3.49 -1.13 -30.69
#